data_e7117d8fffb3748f35ba602cd496e651
#
_entry.id   e7117d8fffb3748f35ba602cd496e651
#
_cell.length_a   1.000
_cell.length_b   1.000
_cell.length_c   1.000
_cell.angle_alpha   90.00
_cell.angle_beta   90.00
_cell.angle_gamma   90.00
#
_symmetry.space_group_name_H-M   'P 1'
#
loop_
_entity.id
_entity.type
_entity.pdbx_description
1 polymer ?
#
loop_
_entity_poly.entity_id
_entity_poly.type
_entity_poly.pdbx_seq_one_letter_code
_entity_poly.pdbx_strand_id
1 'polypeptide(L)'
;MKELNYIEIGRRIKKARVNMGISQEAAAELCGLSPSFYSNIERGVKIMSLNTFISICSAFSLSADYLLKDSLPSSDTNVLNILSEAKKSGRVQYEKYIKAITALAEVVDQL
;
A
#
# COMPACT_ATOMS: atom_id res chain seq x y z
N MET A 1 1.08 -8.42 -19.72
CA MET A 1 1.40 -7.77 -18.43
C MET A 1 0.37 -6.68 -18.15
N LYS A 2 -0.17 -6.65 -16.95
CA LYS A 2 -1.12 -5.58 -16.60
C LYS A 2 -0.37 -4.27 -16.40
N GLU A 3 -0.95 -3.20 -16.93
CA GLU A 3 -0.45 -1.87 -16.67
C GLU A 3 -0.89 -1.39 -15.29
N LEU A 4 -0.14 -0.47 -14.71
CA LEU A 4 -0.51 0.13 -13.44
C LEU A 4 -1.78 0.97 -13.60
N ASN A 5 -2.69 0.84 -12.67
CA ASN A 5 -3.91 1.63 -12.67
C ASN A 5 -3.70 2.90 -11.82
N TYR A 6 -3.14 3.92 -12.44
CA TYR A 6 -2.80 5.17 -11.75
C TYR A 6 -4.01 5.89 -11.18
N ILE A 7 -5.17 5.76 -11.81
CA ILE A 7 -6.41 6.38 -11.32
C ILE A 7 -6.82 5.74 -10.01
N GLU A 8 -6.80 4.41 -9.92
CA GLU A 8 -7.14 3.71 -8.69
C GLU A 8 -6.09 3.94 -7.59
N ILE A 9 -4.82 3.95 -7.95
CA ILE A 9 -3.75 4.25 -6.99
C ILE A 9 -3.97 5.65 -6.41
N GLY A 10 -4.22 6.64 -7.27
CA GLY A 10 -4.47 8.01 -6.83
C GLY A 10 -5.72 8.12 -5.96
N ARG A 11 -6.77 7.39 -6.30
CA ARG A 11 -8.01 7.38 -5.51
C ARG A 11 -7.76 6.84 -4.11
N ARG A 12 -6.98 5.78 -3.99
CA ARG A 12 -6.65 5.18 -2.68
C ARG A 12 -5.77 6.11 -1.85
N ILE A 13 -4.84 6.80 -2.49
CA ILE A 13 -4.02 7.81 -1.82
C ILE A 13 -4.92 8.94 -1.31
N LYS A 14 -5.83 9.44 -2.13
CA LYS A 14 -6.78 10.48 -1.74
C LYS A 14 -7.63 10.02 -0.55
N LYS A 15 -8.13 8.80 -0.59
CA LYS A 15 -8.93 8.26 0.51
C LYS A 15 -8.14 8.24 1.82
N ALA A 16 -6.89 7.83 1.76
CA ALA A 16 -6.03 7.82 2.94
C ALA A 16 -5.82 9.24 3.48
N ARG A 17 -5.59 10.20 2.60
CA ARG A 17 -5.44 11.61 3.00
C ARG A 17 -6.69 12.15 3.67
N VAL A 18 -7.84 11.89 3.06
CA VAL A 18 -9.13 12.36 3.59
C VAL A 18 -9.38 11.74 4.97
N ASN A 19 -9.06 10.45 5.13
CA ASN A 19 -9.21 9.76 6.41
C ASN A 19 -8.29 10.34 7.49
N MET A 20 -7.15 10.91 7.09
CA MET A 20 -6.25 11.59 8.01
C MET A 20 -6.73 13.02 8.34
N GLY A 21 -7.72 13.52 7.61
CA GLY A 21 -8.25 14.85 7.84
C GLY A 21 -7.33 15.98 7.43
N ILE A 22 -6.44 15.75 6.46
CA ILE A 22 -5.48 16.77 6.02
C ILE A 22 -5.76 17.21 4.59
N SER A 23 -5.29 18.44 4.26
CA SER A 23 -5.41 19.01 2.93
C SER A 23 -4.41 18.40 1.96
N GLN A 24 -4.63 18.63 0.66
CA GLN A 24 -3.64 18.23 -0.35
C GLN A 24 -2.29 18.91 -0.13
N GLU A 25 -2.30 20.17 0.30
CA GLU A 25 -1.07 20.92 0.59
C GLU A 25 -0.29 20.27 1.73
N ALA A 26 -0.98 19.94 2.82
CA ALA A 26 -0.36 19.29 3.95
C ALA A 26 0.18 17.90 3.57
N ALA A 27 -0.58 17.15 2.78
CA ALA A 27 -0.17 15.84 2.30
C ALA A 27 1.07 15.94 1.41
N ALA A 28 1.11 16.90 0.51
CA ALA A 28 2.26 17.14 -0.35
C ALA A 28 3.51 17.43 0.48
N GLU A 29 3.37 18.26 1.51
CA GLU A 29 4.47 18.58 2.40
C GLU A 29 5.00 17.33 3.12
N LEU A 30 4.10 16.50 3.63
CA LEU A 30 4.49 15.24 4.27
C LEU A 30 5.26 14.31 3.33
N CYS A 31 4.92 14.32 2.05
CA CYS A 31 5.56 13.47 1.05
C CYS A 31 6.79 14.12 0.40
N GLY A 32 7.10 15.37 0.73
CA GLY A 32 8.21 16.09 0.11
C GLY A 32 7.96 16.44 -1.34
N LEU A 33 6.70 16.69 -1.71
CA LEU A 33 6.28 16.97 -3.09
C LEU A 33 5.67 18.35 -3.20
N SER A 34 5.67 18.91 -4.43
CA SER A 34 4.91 20.13 -4.67
C SER A 34 3.41 19.82 -4.61
N PRO A 35 2.57 20.78 -4.18
CA PRO A 35 1.12 20.58 -4.16
C PRO A 35 0.55 20.22 -5.52
N SER A 36 1.07 20.82 -6.58
CA SER A 36 0.62 20.56 -7.94
C SER A 36 0.91 19.10 -8.37
N PHE A 37 2.14 18.64 -8.12
CA PHE A 37 2.52 17.26 -8.46
C PHE A 37 1.69 16.27 -7.63
N TYR A 38 1.54 16.51 -6.33
CA TYR A 38 0.76 15.66 -5.45
C TYR A 38 -0.70 15.57 -5.93
N SER A 39 -1.30 16.71 -6.25
CA SER A 39 -2.67 16.76 -6.75
C SER A 39 -2.84 15.92 -8.02
N ASN A 40 -1.87 15.98 -8.92
CA ASN A 40 -1.89 15.20 -10.15
C ASN A 40 -1.76 13.70 -9.88
N ILE A 41 -1.05 13.32 -8.82
CA ILE A 41 -0.97 11.91 -8.40
C ILE A 41 -2.34 11.43 -7.94
N GLU A 42 -3.05 12.20 -7.13
CA GLU A 42 -4.39 11.81 -6.67
C GLU A 42 -5.37 11.65 -7.83
N ARG A 43 -5.22 12.45 -8.88
CA ARG A 43 -6.08 12.37 -10.07
C ARG A 43 -5.65 11.27 -11.04
N GLY A 44 -4.49 10.67 -10.82
CA GLY A 44 -4.00 9.61 -11.68
C GLY A 44 -3.48 10.09 -13.03
N VAL A 45 -3.14 11.37 -13.16
CA VAL A 45 -2.68 11.96 -14.43
C VAL A 45 -1.18 12.08 -14.53
N LYS A 46 -0.44 11.77 -13.49
CA LYS A 46 1.02 11.78 -13.48
C LYS A 46 1.56 10.47 -12.96
N ILE A 47 2.60 9.98 -13.64
CA ILE A 47 3.35 8.79 -13.22
C ILE A 47 4.34 9.24 -12.15
N MET A 48 4.42 8.48 -11.06
CA MET A 48 5.37 8.77 -10.00
C MET A 48 6.55 7.83 -10.08
N SER A 49 7.72 8.29 -9.66
CA SER A 49 8.90 7.44 -9.52
C SER A 49 8.69 6.47 -8.36
N LEU A 50 9.52 5.42 -8.33
CA LEU A 50 9.49 4.48 -7.21
C LEU A 50 9.80 5.17 -5.89
N ASN A 51 10.75 6.13 -5.89
CA ASN A 51 11.06 6.90 -4.69
C ASN A 51 9.87 7.70 -4.19
N THR A 52 9.15 8.35 -5.09
CA THR A 52 7.92 9.09 -4.74
C THR A 52 6.85 8.16 -4.18
N PHE A 53 6.67 7.01 -4.82
CA PHE A 53 5.72 5.99 -4.36
C PHE A 53 6.03 5.54 -2.93
N ILE A 54 7.30 5.27 -2.65
CA ILE A 54 7.74 4.86 -1.31
C ILE A 54 7.52 5.99 -0.29
N SER A 55 7.81 7.24 -0.68
CA SER A 55 7.57 8.40 0.19
C SER A 55 6.10 8.52 0.58
N ILE A 56 5.19 8.29 -0.36
CA ILE A 56 3.76 8.35 -0.09
C ILE A 56 3.34 7.20 0.82
N CYS A 57 3.80 5.99 0.55
CA CYS A 57 3.52 4.85 1.42
C CYS A 57 3.98 5.10 2.85
N SER A 58 5.18 5.65 3.01
CA SER A 58 5.73 5.96 4.33
C SER A 58 4.96 7.05 5.03
N ALA A 59 4.63 8.14 4.32
CA ALA A 59 3.94 9.29 4.91
C ALA A 59 2.54 8.93 5.39
N PHE A 60 1.84 8.07 4.69
CA PHE A 60 0.45 7.69 5.02
C PHE A 60 0.34 6.32 5.67
N SER A 61 1.45 5.65 5.93
CA SER A 61 1.46 4.29 6.47
C SER A 61 0.62 3.33 5.63
N LEU A 62 0.71 3.47 4.31
CA LEU A 62 0.01 2.61 3.35
C LEU A 62 0.92 1.50 2.89
N SER A 63 0.36 0.30 2.69
CA SER A 63 1.12 -0.78 2.10
C SER A 63 1.14 -0.64 0.58
N ALA A 64 2.27 -1.02 -0.01
CA ALA A 64 2.39 -1.06 -1.47
C ALA A 64 1.39 -2.06 -2.07
N ASP A 65 1.18 -3.17 -1.40
CA ASP A 65 0.21 -4.18 -1.84
C ASP A 65 -1.20 -3.62 -1.97
N TYR A 66 -1.62 -2.81 -1.00
CA TYR A 66 -2.93 -2.18 -1.05
C TYR A 66 -3.05 -1.25 -2.25
N LEU A 67 -2.04 -0.41 -2.48
CA LEU A 67 -2.07 0.55 -3.60
C LEU A 67 -2.01 -0.14 -4.96
N LEU A 68 -1.30 -1.26 -5.05
CA LEU A 68 -1.04 -1.96 -6.30
C LEU A 68 -1.92 -3.19 -6.52
N LYS A 69 -2.90 -3.44 -5.66
CA LYS A 69 -3.63 -4.71 -5.67
C LYS A 69 -4.32 -5.04 -7.00
N ASP A 70 -4.70 -4.03 -7.78
CA ASP A 70 -5.31 -4.27 -9.09
C ASP A 70 -4.28 -4.55 -10.18
N SER A 71 -3.01 -4.33 -9.88
CA SER A 71 -1.91 -4.46 -10.84
C SER A 71 -1.04 -5.68 -10.56
N LEU A 72 -1.15 -6.26 -9.37
CA LEU A 72 -0.35 -7.42 -8.96
C LEU A 72 -1.14 -8.72 -9.15
N PRO A 73 -0.44 -9.83 -9.39
CA PRO A 73 -1.09 -11.14 -9.40
C PRO A 73 -1.67 -11.42 -8.02
N SER A 74 -2.98 -11.62 -7.96
CA SER A 74 -3.70 -11.78 -6.69
C SER A 74 -3.29 -13.03 -5.92
N SER A 75 -2.81 -14.06 -6.60
CA SER A 75 -2.49 -15.34 -5.98
C SER A 75 -1.19 -15.33 -5.17
N ASP A 76 -0.25 -14.45 -5.52
CA ASP A 76 1.10 -14.50 -4.96
C ASP A 76 1.26 -13.66 -3.68
N THR A 77 0.37 -12.72 -3.45
CA THR A 77 0.47 -11.79 -2.32
C THR A 77 -0.67 -11.95 -1.31
N ASN A 78 -1.56 -12.90 -1.54
CA ASN A 78 -2.74 -13.09 -0.70
C ASN A 78 -2.35 -13.82 0.59
N VAL A 79 -2.69 -13.22 1.73
CA VAL A 79 -2.43 -13.80 3.06
C VAL A 79 -3.09 -15.18 3.20
N LEU A 80 -4.29 -15.35 2.63
CA LEU A 80 -4.97 -16.64 2.67
C LEU A 80 -4.22 -17.73 1.92
N ASN A 81 -3.58 -17.38 0.81
CA ASN A 81 -2.76 -18.33 0.06
C ASN A 81 -1.52 -18.72 0.87
N ILE A 82 -0.90 -17.77 1.54
CA ILE A 82 0.24 -18.02 2.40
C ILE A 82 -0.16 -18.98 3.52
N LEU A 83 -1.30 -18.76 4.14
CA LEU A 83 -1.81 -19.63 5.19
C LEU A 83 -2.12 -21.03 4.69
N SER A 84 -2.75 -21.14 3.52
CA SER A 84 -3.04 -22.42 2.90
C SER A 84 -1.79 -23.23 2.61
N GLU A 85 -0.78 -22.56 2.08
CA GLU A 85 0.52 -23.17 1.79
C GLU A 85 1.22 -23.61 3.07
N ALA A 86 1.15 -22.79 4.12
CA ALA A 86 1.73 -23.11 5.41
C ALA A 86 1.12 -24.37 6.00
N LYS A 87 -0.20 -24.55 5.90
CA LYS A 87 -0.88 -25.77 6.37
C LYS A 87 -0.40 -27.00 5.62
N LYS A 88 -0.19 -26.87 4.33
CA LYS A 88 0.31 -27.98 3.50
C LYS A 88 1.75 -28.35 3.83
N SER A 89 2.55 -27.38 4.27
CA SER A 89 3.97 -27.56 4.53
C SER A 89 4.27 -28.15 5.92
N GLY A 90 3.25 -28.22 6.78
CA GLY A 90 3.40 -28.79 8.11
C GLY A 90 3.38 -27.73 9.21
N ARG A 91 3.31 -28.22 10.45
CA ARG A 91 3.07 -27.37 11.61
C ARG A 91 4.14 -26.31 11.87
N VAL A 92 5.42 -26.67 11.70
CA VAL A 92 6.52 -25.73 11.98
C VAL A 92 6.48 -24.54 11.04
N GLN A 93 6.25 -24.80 9.75
CA GLN A 93 6.12 -23.73 8.77
C GLN A 93 4.88 -22.88 9.05
N TYR A 94 3.78 -23.53 9.42
CA TYR A 94 2.54 -22.83 9.76
C TYR A 94 2.75 -21.86 10.91
N GLU A 95 3.40 -22.28 11.99
CA GLU A 95 3.69 -21.41 13.13
C GLU A 95 4.56 -20.23 12.74
N LYS A 96 5.54 -20.45 11.87
CA LYS A 96 6.40 -19.37 11.39
C LYS A 96 5.60 -18.31 10.64
N TYR A 97 4.70 -18.72 9.77
CA TYR A 97 3.85 -17.80 9.02
C TYR A 97 2.87 -17.07 9.92
N ILE A 98 2.32 -17.74 10.90
CA ILE A 98 1.41 -17.11 11.87
C ILE A 98 2.13 -16.00 12.66
N LYS A 99 3.37 -16.24 13.07
CA LYS A 99 4.17 -15.22 13.75
C LYS A 99 4.39 -13.99 12.86
N ALA A 100 4.69 -14.20 11.58
CA ALA A 100 4.88 -13.11 10.64
C ALA A 100 3.60 -12.29 10.47
N ILE A 101 2.46 -12.97 10.34
CA ILE A 101 1.15 -12.31 10.18
C ILE A 101 0.79 -11.55 11.45
N THR A 102 1.04 -12.12 12.62
CA THR A 102 0.78 -11.45 13.90
C THR A 102 1.61 -10.18 14.02
N ALA A 103 2.89 -10.23 13.64
CA ALA A 103 3.75 -9.05 13.64
C ALA A 103 3.22 -7.95 12.71
N LEU A 104 2.72 -8.32 11.53
CA LEU A 104 2.12 -7.37 10.60
C LEU A 104 0.84 -6.75 11.18
N ALA A 105 0.01 -7.56 11.83
CA ALA A 105 -1.22 -7.07 12.45
C ALA A 105 -0.91 -6.06 13.56
N GLU A 106 0.12 -6.31 14.35
CA GLU A 106 0.55 -5.37 15.39
C GLU A 106 0.97 -4.03 14.81
N VAL A 107 1.68 -4.05 13.67
CA VAL A 107 2.07 -2.81 12.98
C VAL A 107 0.83 -2.06 12.50
N VAL A 108 -0.13 -2.77 11.92
CA VAL A 108 -1.39 -2.15 11.45
C VAL A 108 -2.14 -1.51 12.62
N ASP A 109 -2.18 -2.16 13.77
CA ASP A 109 -2.89 -1.62 14.94
C ASP A 109 -2.25 -0.35 15.50
N GLN A 110 -0.97 -0.09 15.18
CA GLN A 110 -0.25 1.10 15.61
C GLN A 110 -0.40 2.29 14.64
N LEU A 111 -1.01 2.07 13.51
CA LEU A 111 -1.18 3.11 12.47
C LEU A 111 -2.32 4.07 12.74
#